data_fd48d121250fc1b88a5238bb138da186
#
_entry.id   fd48d121250fc1b88a5238bb138da186
#
_cell.length_a   1.000
_cell.length_b   1.000
_cell.length_c   1.000
_cell.angle_alpha   90.00
_cell.angle_beta   90.00
_cell.angle_gamma   90.00
#
_symmetry.space_group_name_H-M   'P 1'
#
loop_
_entity.id
_entity.type
_entity.pdbx_description
1 polymer ?
#
loop_
_entity_poly.entity_id
_entity_poly.type
_entity_poly.pdbx_seq_one_letter_code
_entity_poly.pdbx_strand_id
1 'polypeptide(L)'
;ALSQIVQYAKRSYFFTATPRMGRGVSLDRGMNNTSVYGGVLENVPAQELIKSGAIVPPKIVPFETRNSTPRDKYNAHEIDADNLRDIIDTFDDSQNNKILVAAPSSRVLGNMLGHTTILEYFKDNGYDVMHITSKFGAIINGTKVGREEFFDTLTKWGQDDNKRFVIFHYSILSEGINVPGLTHTVLLRNLPIIE
;
A
#
# COMPACT_ATOMS: atom_id res chain seq x y z
N ALA A 1 -7.24 23.85 12.99
CA ALA A 1 -7.65 24.15 11.61
C ALA A 1 -9.04 23.61 11.29
N LEU A 2 -9.31 22.29 11.38
CA LEU A 2 -10.60 21.70 11.01
C LEU A 2 -11.75 22.22 11.89
N SER A 3 -11.56 22.28 13.21
CA SER A 3 -12.54 22.79 14.17
C SER A 3 -12.96 24.24 13.89
N GLN A 4 -12.06 25.04 13.34
CA GLN A 4 -12.36 26.42 12.94
C GLN A 4 -13.24 26.51 11.70
N ILE A 5 -13.10 25.55 10.77
CA ILE A 5 -13.89 25.50 9.55
C ILE A 5 -15.30 24.97 9.82
N VAL A 6 -15.39 23.91 10.63
CA VAL A 6 -16.64 23.22 10.95
C VAL A 6 -17.64 24.14 11.67
N GLN A 7 -17.17 25.05 12.52
CA GLN A 7 -18.05 25.98 13.26
C GLN A 7 -18.83 26.95 12.36
N TYR A 8 -18.39 27.19 11.13
CA TYR A 8 -19.10 28.06 10.17
C TYR A 8 -20.05 27.27 9.26
N ALA A 9 -19.99 25.94 9.28
CA ALA A 9 -20.86 25.11 8.48
C ALA A 9 -22.17 24.82 9.20
N LYS A 10 -23.30 24.93 8.53
CA LYS A 10 -24.61 24.56 9.08
C LYS A 10 -24.69 23.07 9.41
N ARG A 11 -24.04 22.24 8.61
CA ARG A 11 -23.87 20.78 8.80
C ARG A 11 -22.55 20.35 8.20
N SER A 12 -21.91 19.35 8.83
CA SER A 12 -20.66 18.76 8.35
C SER A 12 -20.76 17.25 8.44
N TYR A 13 -20.33 16.56 7.38
CA TYR A 13 -20.28 15.10 7.32
C TYR A 13 -18.84 14.67 7.04
N PHE A 14 -18.37 13.66 7.76
CA PHE A 14 -17.03 13.13 7.63
C PHE A 14 -17.10 11.67 7.21
N PHE A 15 -16.40 11.32 6.13
CA PHE A 15 -16.36 9.98 5.61
C PHE A 15 -14.92 9.46 5.67
N THR A 16 -14.75 8.25 6.18
CA THR A 16 -13.44 7.57 6.23
C THR A 16 -13.64 6.06 6.35
N ALA A 17 -12.74 5.30 5.74
CA ALA A 17 -12.63 3.86 5.97
C ALA A 17 -11.71 3.53 7.16
N THR A 18 -10.88 4.50 7.61
CA THR A 18 -9.86 4.33 8.64
C THR A 18 -9.94 5.44 9.67
N PRO A 19 -10.92 5.40 10.59
CA PRO A 19 -11.07 6.44 11.59
C PRO A 19 -9.85 6.49 12.53
N ARG A 20 -9.20 7.64 12.59
CA ARG A 20 -8.06 7.86 13.51
C ARG A 20 -8.57 8.33 14.85
N MET A 21 -8.41 7.50 15.87
CA MET A 21 -8.80 7.80 17.24
C MET A 21 -7.66 8.49 17.98
N GLY A 22 -7.96 9.62 18.61
CA GLY A 22 -7.02 10.32 19.50
C GLY A 22 -6.96 9.65 20.87
N ARG A 23 -5.77 9.68 21.50
CA ARG A 23 -5.56 9.18 22.87
C ARG A 23 -4.73 10.19 23.67
N GLY A 24 -5.02 10.35 24.95
CA GLY A 24 -4.30 11.29 25.84
C GLY A 24 -4.27 12.70 25.26
N VAL A 25 -3.09 13.29 25.13
CA VAL A 25 -2.89 14.66 24.62
C VAL A 25 -3.30 14.87 23.15
N SER A 26 -3.56 13.82 22.40
CA SER A 26 -4.02 13.89 21.02
C SER A 26 -5.53 13.67 20.87
N LEU A 27 -6.27 13.59 21.97
CA LEU A 27 -7.72 13.30 21.96
C LEU A 27 -8.49 14.31 21.10
N ASP A 28 -8.17 15.57 21.19
CA ASP A 28 -8.78 16.67 20.44
C ASP A 28 -8.50 16.62 18.92
N ARG A 29 -7.53 15.81 18.49
CA ARG A 29 -7.22 15.60 17.06
C ARG A 29 -7.82 14.32 16.50
N GLY A 30 -8.39 13.46 17.35
CA GLY A 30 -8.97 12.20 16.94
C GLY A 30 -10.42 12.35 16.46
N MET A 31 -10.87 11.45 15.61
CA MET A 31 -12.26 11.39 15.15
C MET A 31 -13.25 11.00 16.25
N ASN A 32 -12.76 10.53 17.37
CA ASN A 32 -13.53 10.33 18.62
C ASN A 32 -13.77 11.64 19.41
N ASN A 33 -13.29 12.78 18.94
CA ASN A 33 -13.68 14.09 19.47
C ASN A 33 -15.06 14.48 18.94
N THR A 34 -16.10 14.12 19.67
CA THR A 34 -17.50 14.34 19.27
C THR A 34 -17.89 15.81 19.18
N SER A 35 -17.15 16.73 19.83
CA SER A 35 -17.40 18.17 19.71
C SER A 35 -17.03 18.72 18.32
N VAL A 36 -16.16 18.03 17.59
CA VAL A 36 -15.72 18.38 16.22
C VAL A 36 -16.40 17.52 15.18
N TYR A 37 -16.43 16.20 15.41
CA TYR A 37 -16.87 15.22 14.40
C TYR A 37 -18.31 14.76 14.59
N GLY A 38 -18.93 15.05 15.73
CA GLY A 38 -20.26 14.53 16.08
C GLY A 38 -20.23 13.04 16.42
N GLY A 39 -21.40 12.42 16.39
CA GLY A 39 -21.54 10.97 16.56
C GLY A 39 -21.36 10.22 15.24
N VAL A 40 -21.06 8.94 15.33
CA VAL A 40 -21.06 8.02 14.17
C VAL A 40 -22.50 7.86 13.68
N LEU A 41 -22.76 8.22 12.44
CA LEU A 41 -24.09 8.09 11.81
C LEU A 41 -24.28 6.71 11.20
N GLU A 42 -23.25 6.19 10.55
CA GLU A 42 -23.27 4.90 9.87
C GLU A 42 -21.91 4.26 9.93
N ASN A 43 -21.87 2.95 10.11
CA ASN A 43 -20.67 2.14 10.02
C ASN A 43 -21.00 0.88 9.21
N VAL A 44 -20.45 0.80 8.00
CA VAL A 44 -20.65 -0.34 7.11
C VAL A 44 -19.48 -1.31 7.29
N PRO A 45 -19.67 -2.48 7.91
CA PRO A 45 -18.62 -3.47 8.09
C PRO A 45 -18.14 -4.04 6.75
N ALA A 46 -16.85 -4.38 6.66
CA ALA A 46 -16.28 -4.99 5.45
C ALA A 46 -17.05 -6.28 5.02
N GLN A 47 -17.57 -7.03 5.98
CA GLN A 47 -18.38 -8.23 5.73
C GLN A 47 -19.66 -7.94 4.93
N GLU A 48 -20.31 -6.82 5.17
CA GLU A 48 -21.49 -6.39 4.41
C GLU A 48 -21.12 -5.98 3.00
N LEU A 49 -19.99 -5.28 2.84
CA LEU A 49 -19.46 -4.91 1.53
C LEU A 49 -19.06 -6.14 0.70
N ILE A 50 -18.50 -7.16 1.33
CA ILE A 50 -18.21 -8.45 0.68
C ILE A 50 -19.50 -9.16 0.27
N LYS A 51 -20.50 -9.24 1.16
CA LYS A 51 -21.79 -9.87 0.86
C LYS A 51 -22.54 -9.18 -0.28
N SER A 52 -22.45 -7.87 -0.36
CA SER A 52 -23.06 -7.08 -1.44
C SER A 52 -22.28 -7.13 -2.77
N GLY A 53 -21.08 -7.73 -2.78
CA GLY A 53 -20.20 -7.75 -3.95
C GLY A 53 -19.48 -6.43 -4.22
N ALA A 54 -19.55 -5.46 -3.29
CA ALA A 54 -18.87 -4.17 -3.43
C ALA A 54 -17.35 -4.28 -3.29
N ILE A 55 -16.85 -5.25 -2.52
CA ILE A 55 -15.43 -5.58 -2.39
C ILE A 55 -15.21 -7.09 -2.47
N VAL A 56 -14.06 -7.49 -2.99
CA VAL A 56 -13.64 -8.90 -3.04
C VAL A 56 -13.01 -9.30 -1.70
N PRO A 57 -13.34 -10.48 -1.13
CA PRO A 57 -12.70 -10.95 0.07
C PRO A 57 -11.21 -11.21 -0.18
N PRO A 58 -10.29 -10.64 0.62
CA PRO A 58 -8.88 -10.91 0.47
C PRO A 58 -8.55 -12.35 0.87
N LYS A 59 -7.72 -13.02 0.08
CA LYS A 59 -7.10 -14.29 0.47
C LYS A 59 -5.75 -13.96 1.13
N ILE A 60 -5.64 -14.19 2.43
CA ILE A 60 -4.40 -13.97 3.18
C ILE A 60 -3.58 -15.26 3.15
N VAL A 61 -2.34 -15.16 2.67
CA VAL A 61 -1.38 -16.27 2.61
C VAL A 61 -0.16 -15.85 3.43
N PRO A 62 0.06 -16.43 4.61
CA PRO A 62 1.29 -16.20 5.38
C PRO A 62 2.47 -16.79 4.61
N PHE A 63 3.60 -16.08 4.61
CA PHE A 63 4.84 -16.53 4.01
C PHE A 63 5.90 -16.71 5.09
N GLU A 64 6.50 -17.90 5.13
CA GLU A 64 7.66 -18.21 5.99
C GLU A 64 8.94 -18.05 5.18
N THR A 65 9.83 -17.19 5.67
CA THR A 65 11.13 -16.97 5.02
C THR A 65 11.97 -18.26 4.97
N ARG A 66 12.58 -18.52 3.83
CA ARG A 66 13.56 -19.60 3.68
C ARG A 66 14.97 -19.16 4.08
N ASN A 67 15.16 -17.87 4.32
CA ASN A 67 16.47 -17.34 4.68
C ASN A 67 16.83 -17.73 6.11
N SER A 68 17.96 -18.41 6.29
CA SER A 68 18.48 -18.83 7.59
C SER A 68 19.16 -17.70 8.37
N THR A 69 19.52 -16.62 7.69
CA THR A 69 20.15 -15.45 8.32
C THR A 69 19.10 -14.60 9.02
N PRO A 70 19.27 -14.31 10.32
CA PRO A 70 18.36 -13.42 11.04
C PRO A 70 18.31 -12.03 10.39
N ARG A 71 17.10 -11.53 10.16
CA ARG A 71 16.88 -10.22 9.60
C ARG A 71 17.19 -9.13 10.62
N ASP A 72 18.06 -8.19 10.26
CA ASP A 72 18.43 -7.03 11.07
C ASP A 72 18.36 -5.72 10.26
N LYS A 73 18.78 -4.60 10.87
CA LYS A 73 18.73 -3.28 10.24
C LYS A 73 19.74 -3.09 9.08
N TYR A 74 20.74 -3.97 8.95
CA TYR A 74 21.78 -3.86 7.93
C TYR A 74 21.48 -4.72 6.71
N ASN A 75 20.95 -5.93 6.93
CA ASN A 75 20.64 -6.90 5.88
C ASN A 75 19.16 -6.94 5.46
N ALA A 76 18.29 -6.15 6.12
CA ALA A 76 16.84 -6.18 5.89
C ALA A 76 16.45 -6.04 4.41
N HIS A 77 17.16 -5.23 3.64
CA HIS A 77 16.86 -5.00 2.23
C HIS A 77 17.21 -6.21 1.35
N GLU A 78 18.26 -6.95 1.67
CA GLU A 78 18.65 -8.17 0.95
C GLU A 78 17.66 -9.29 1.25
N ILE A 79 17.40 -9.53 2.54
CA ILE A 79 16.44 -10.56 2.97
C ILE A 79 15.02 -10.28 2.44
N ASP A 80 14.58 -9.02 2.49
CA ASP A 80 13.27 -8.64 1.96
C ASP A 80 13.20 -8.80 0.43
N ALA A 81 14.30 -8.55 -0.30
CA ALA A 81 14.37 -8.79 -1.73
C ALA A 81 14.31 -10.28 -2.07
N ASP A 82 15.04 -11.13 -1.33
CA ASP A 82 15.03 -12.58 -1.52
C ASP A 82 13.66 -13.17 -1.19
N ASN A 83 13.06 -12.77 -0.06
CA ASN A 83 11.71 -13.18 0.30
C ASN A 83 10.68 -12.74 -0.76
N LEU A 84 10.83 -11.54 -1.32
CA LEU A 84 9.94 -11.05 -2.35
C LEU A 84 10.04 -11.92 -3.62
N ARG A 85 11.24 -12.30 -4.06
CA ARG A 85 11.42 -13.23 -5.19
C ARG A 85 10.73 -14.56 -4.90
N ASP A 86 11.00 -15.17 -3.75
CA ASP A 86 10.39 -16.43 -3.36
C ASP A 86 8.86 -16.36 -3.35
N ILE A 87 8.28 -15.23 -2.93
CA ILE A 87 6.83 -15.00 -2.96
C ILE A 87 6.33 -14.91 -4.41
N ILE A 88 6.98 -14.11 -5.25
CA ILE A 88 6.58 -13.90 -6.65
C ILE A 88 6.66 -15.21 -7.44
N ASP A 89 7.67 -16.04 -7.19
CA ASP A 89 7.83 -17.36 -7.84
C ASP A 89 6.68 -18.33 -7.50
N THR A 90 5.85 -18.04 -6.50
CA THR A 90 4.63 -18.80 -6.19
C THR A 90 3.40 -18.34 -6.95
N PHE A 91 3.46 -17.21 -7.65
CA PHE A 91 2.30 -16.65 -8.35
C PHE A 91 2.05 -17.38 -9.68
N ASP A 92 0.80 -17.37 -10.08
CA ASP A 92 0.40 -17.95 -11.38
C ASP A 92 0.86 -17.03 -12.53
N ASP A 93 1.82 -17.51 -13.30
CA ASP A 93 2.37 -16.78 -14.45
C ASP A 93 1.44 -16.74 -15.67
N SER A 94 0.36 -17.51 -15.66
CA SER A 94 -0.66 -17.46 -16.74
C SER A 94 -1.46 -16.16 -16.73
N GLN A 95 -1.37 -15.38 -15.65
CA GLN A 95 -2.07 -14.11 -15.46
C GLN A 95 -1.10 -12.92 -15.53
N ASN A 96 -1.61 -11.79 -16.00
CA ASN A 96 -0.88 -10.53 -15.96
C ASN A 96 -0.96 -9.93 -14.55
N ASN A 97 -0.06 -10.38 -13.67
CA ASN A 97 -0.05 -9.98 -12.27
C ASN A 97 0.20 -8.48 -12.12
N LYS A 98 -0.61 -7.82 -11.29
CA LYS A 98 -0.51 -6.43 -10.88
C LYS A 98 -0.27 -6.40 -9.37
N ILE A 99 0.95 -6.09 -8.98
CA ILE A 99 1.47 -6.35 -7.64
C ILE A 99 1.75 -5.05 -6.90
N LEU A 100 1.22 -4.92 -5.69
CA LEU A 100 1.56 -3.84 -4.76
C LEU A 100 2.49 -4.37 -3.67
N VAL A 101 3.68 -3.81 -3.54
CA VAL A 101 4.67 -4.17 -2.52
C VAL A 101 4.80 -3.07 -1.49
N ALA A 102 4.40 -3.36 -0.26
CA ALA A 102 4.52 -2.46 0.88
C ALA A 102 5.78 -2.76 1.67
N ALA A 103 6.79 -1.90 1.55
CA ALA A 103 8.05 -2.02 2.27
C ALA A 103 7.92 -1.58 3.75
N PRO A 104 8.77 -2.10 4.66
CA PRO A 104 8.71 -1.77 6.08
C PRO A 104 9.16 -0.35 6.40
N SER A 105 9.99 0.26 5.55
CA SER A 105 10.45 1.64 5.68
C SER A 105 10.98 2.20 4.36
N SER A 106 11.04 3.53 4.24
CA SER A 106 11.65 4.21 3.09
C SER A 106 13.14 3.87 2.93
N ARG A 107 13.86 3.61 4.03
CA ARG A 107 15.27 3.22 4.00
C ARG A 107 15.45 1.83 3.41
N VAL A 108 14.68 0.85 3.90
CA VAL A 108 14.74 -0.52 3.38
C VAL A 108 14.34 -0.55 1.92
N LEU A 109 13.27 0.18 1.55
CA LEU A 109 12.84 0.29 0.16
C LEU A 109 13.95 0.87 -0.72
N GLY A 110 14.53 2.02 -0.33
CA GLY A 110 15.61 2.64 -1.10
C GLY A 110 16.83 1.73 -1.28
N ASN A 111 17.22 1.02 -0.22
CA ASN A 111 18.34 0.08 -0.29
C ASN A 111 18.00 -1.15 -1.15
N MET A 112 16.78 -1.69 -1.02
CA MET A 112 16.32 -2.82 -1.82
C MET A 112 16.35 -2.49 -3.33
N LEU A 113 15.82 -1.32 -3.71
CA LEU A 113 15.80 -0.90 -5.11
C LEU A 113 17.19 -0.50 -5.65
N GLY A 114 18.10 0.02 -4.79
CA GLY A 114 19.40 0.54 -5.21
C GLY A 114 20.57 -0.39 -5.02
N HIS A 115 20.47 -1.43 -4.17
CA HIS A 115 21.59 -2.28 -3.78
C HIS A 115 21.33 -3.78 -3.92
N THR A 116 20.16 -4.16 -4.46
CA THR A 116 19.86 -5.56 -4.81
C THR A 116 19.48 -5.66 -6.28
N THR A 117 19.40 -6.87 -6.81
CA THR A 117 19.01 -7.14 -8.20
C THR A 117 17.49 -7.33 -8.35
N ILE A 118 16.68 -6.77 -7.44
CA ILE A 118 15.22 -6.94 -7.48
C ILE A 118 14.58 -6.26 -8.70
N LEU A 119 15.11 -5.14 -9.15
CA LEU A 119 14.60 -4.42 -10.33
C LEU A 119 14.86 -5.22 -11.61
N GLU A 120 16.06 -5.78 -11.73
CA GLU A 120 16.44 -6.68 -12.83
C GLU A 120 15.55 -7.91 -12.84
N TYR A 121 15.32 -8.54 -11.69
CA TYR A 121 14.43 -9.68 -11.56
C TYR A 121 13.03 -9.39 -12.13
N PHE A 122 12.40 -8.28 -11.73
CA PHE A 122 11.09 -7.93 -12.25
C PHE A 122 11.10 -7.64 -13.74
N LYS A 123 12.12 -6.94 -14.23
CA LYS A 123 12.28 -6.63 -15.65
C LYS A 123 12.46 -7.90 -16.50
N ASP A 124 13.30 -8.83 -16.04
CA ASP A 124 13.56 -10.09 -16.74
C ASP A 124 12.32 -11.01 -16.77
N ASN A 125 11.42 -10.85 -15.78
CA ASN A 125 10.13 -11.52 -15.74
C ASN A 125 8.99 -10.71 -16.41
N GLY A 126 9.31 -9.68 -17.20
CA GLY A 126 8.36 -8.93 -18.03
C GLY A 126 7.46 -7.97 -17.25
N TYR A 127 7.85 -7.58 -16.03
CA TYR A 127 7.11 -6.58 -15.27
C TYR A 127 7.61 -5.16 -15.59
N ASP A 128 6.68 -4.25 -15.76
CA ASP A 128 6.97 -2.83 -15.61
C ASP A 128 7.07 -2.46 -14.13
N VAL A 129 7.99 -1.58 -13.77
CA VAL A 129 8.27 -1.25 -12.37
C VAL A 129 7.93 0.19 -12.07
N MET A 130 7.12 0.37 -11.04
CA MET A 130 6.77 1.68 -10.50
C MET A 130 7.22 1.78 -9.04
N HIS A 131 7.73 2.92 -8.63
CA HIS A 131 7.90 3.18 -7.20
C HIS A 131 7.70 4.64 -6.85
N ILE A 132 7.17 4.87 -5.66
CA ILE A 132 6.95 6.22 -5.16
C ILE A 132 7.35 6.32 -3.69
N THR A 133 8.20 7.28 -3.40
CA THR A 133 8.65 7.58 -2.04
C THR A 133 8.72 9.09 -1.82
N SER A 134 8.64 9.53 -0.57
CA SER A 134 8.80 10.95 -0.23
C SER A 134 10.20 11.48 -0.55
N LYS A 135 11.22 10.61 -0.51
CA LYS A 135 12.62 11.00 -0.73
C LYS A 135 12.99 11.06 -2.21
N PHE A 136 12.57 10.07 -3.00
CA PHE A 136 13.00 9.94 -4.41
C PHE A 136 11.94 10.42 -5.40
N GLY A 137 10.70 10.66 -4.91
CA GLY A 137 9.56 11.00 -5.76
C GLY A 137 8.97 9.78 -6.45
N ALA A 138 8.32 10.02 -7.57
CA ALA A 138 7.67 9.02 -8.41
C ALA A 138 8.59 8.62 -9.57
N ILE A 139 8.75 7.32 -9.79
CA ILE A 139 9.61 6.75 -10.83
C ILE A 139 8.88 5.61 -11.53
N ILE A 140 8.92 5.58 -12.84
CA ILE A 140 8.37 4.55 -13.72
C ILE A 140 9.48 4.03 -14.62
N ASN A 141 9.78 2.73 -14.55
CA ASN A 141 10.82 2.07 -15.34
C ASN A 141 12.17 2.83 -15.31
N GLY A 142 12.56 3.33 -14.14
CA GLY A 142 13.80 4.09 -13.95
C GLY A 142 13.73 5.57 -14.33
N THR A 143 12.63 6.03 -14.92
CA THR A 143 12.43 7.44 -15.30
C THR A 143 11.64 8.18 -14.23
N LYS A 144 12.17 9.31 -13.78
CA LYS A 144 11.48 10.18 -12.82
C LYS A 144 10.34 10.92 -13.52
N VAL A 145 9.15 10.85 -12.90
CA VAL A 145 7.92 11.47 -13.43
C VAL A 145 7.25 12.39 -12.42
N GLY A 146 6.30 13.18 -12.86
CA GLY A 146 5.41 13.95 -11.99
C GLY A 146 4.45 13.03 -11.21
N ARG A 147 3.96 13.51 -10.06
CA ARG A 147 3.02 12.74 -9.23
C ARG A 147 1.70 12.46 -9.98
N GLU A 148 1.19 13.42 -10.71
CA GLU A 148 -0.01 13.30 -11.52
C GLU A 148 0.17 12.24 -12.61
N GLU A 149 1.25 12.36 -13.40
CA GLU A 149 1.60 11.38 -14.43
C GLU A 149 1.75 9.96 -13.87
N PHE A 150 2.32 9.82 -12.67
CA PHE A 150 2.45 8.52 -12.00
C PHE A 150 1.08 7.90 -11.74
N PHE A 151 0.12 8.64 -11.18
CA PHE A 151 -1.21 8.12 -10.87
C PHE A 151 -2.07 7.91 -12.12
N ASP A 152 -1.91 8.73 -13.13
CA ASP A 152 -2.59 8.54 -14.43
C ASP A 152 -2.08 7.26 -15.10
N THR A 153 -0.76 7.04 -15.10
CA THR A 153 -0.16 5.81 -15.62
C THR A 153 -0.60 4.59 -14.83
N LEU A 154 -0.62 4.68 -13.50
CA LEU A 154 -1.09 3.61 -12.63
C LEU A 154 -2.54 3.23 -12.94
N THR A 155 -3.41 4.22 -13.14
CA THR A 155 -4.81 3.99 -13.50
C THR A 155 -4.94 3.31 -14.86
N LYS A 156 -4.22 3.80 -15.87
CA LYS A 156 -4.21 3.21 -17.22
C LYS A 156 -3.72 1.77 -17.21
N TRP A 157 -2.59 1.51 -16.55
CA TRP A 157 -2.03 0.16 -16.45
C TRP A 157 -2.93 -0.77 -15.64
N GLY A 158 -3.57 -0.25 -14.60
CA GLY A 158 -4.51 -1.02 -13.81
C GLY A 158 -5.72 -1.51 -14.61
N GLN A 159 -6.20 -0.70 -15.56
CA GLN A 159 -7.33 -1.01 -16.44
C GLN A 159 -6.96 -1.88 -17.66
N ASP A 160 -5.68 -2.00 -17.98
CA ASP A 160 -5.21 -2.79 -19.11
C ASP A 160 -4.96 -4.25 -18.67
N ASP A 161 -5.79 -5.18 -19.12
CA ASP A 161 -5.68 -6.60 -18.79
C ASP A 161 -4.42 -7.27 -19.33
N ASN A 162 -3.76 -6.65 -20.32
CA ASN A 162 -2.50 -7.16 -20.88
C ASN A 162 -1.26 -6.62 -20.15
N LYS A 163 -1.46 -5.74 -19.16
CA LYS A 163 -0.36 -5.10 -18.44
C LYS A 163 0.04 -5.88 -17.19
N ARG A 164 1.33 -6.15 -17.08
CA ARG A 164 1.97 -6.77 -15.91
C ARG A 164 2.89 -5.73 -15.26
N PHE A 165 2.67 -5.42 -13.98
CA PHE A 165 3.50 -4.43 -13.29
C PHE A 165 3.59 -4.65 -11.78
N VAL A 166 4.64 -4.09 -11.19
CA VAL A 166 4.84 -4.03 -9.75
C VAL A 166 4.98 -2.59 -9.28
N ILE A 167 4.37 -2.28 -8.15
CA ILE A 167 4.46 -0.97 -7.49
C ILE A 167 5.12 -1.14 -6.13
N PHE A 168 6.19 -0.41 -5.89
CA PHE A 168 6.83 -0.35 -4.58
C PHE A 168 6.48 0.94 -3.86
N HIS A 169 6.07 0.82 -2.62
CA HIS A 169 5.83 1.98 -1.75
C HIS A 169 6.15 1.68 -0.28
N TYR A 170 6.19 2.73 0.54
CA TYR A 170 6.25 2.60 1.99
C TYR A 170 4.94 3.01 2.66
N SER A 171 4.46 4.23 2.46
CA SER A 171 3.25 4.74 3.10
C SER A 171 2.32 5.52 2.18
N ILE A 172 2.82 5.99 1.02
CA ILE A 172 2.08 6.93 0.16
C ILE A 172 0.82 6.31 -0.45
N LEU A 173 0.83 4.99 -0.69
CA LEU A 173 -0.29 4.25 -1.28
C LEU A 173 -1.10 3.46 -0.23
N SER A 174 -0.92 3.73 1.06
CA SER A 174 -1.63 2.98 2.09
C SER A 174 -3.08 3.42 2.30
N GLU A 175 -3.43 4.62 1.88
CA GLU A 175 -4.79 5.15 2.04
C GLU A 175 -5.17 6.05 0.85
N GLY A 176 -6.44 5.98 0.43
CA GLY A 176 -7.03 6.92 -0.54
C GLY A 176 -6.59 6.74 -1.99
N ILE A 177 -5.92 5.65 -2.33
CA ILE A 177 -5.50 5.33 -3.70
C ILE A 177 -6.23 4.07 -4.16
N ASN A 178 -6.93 4.17 -5.26
CA ASN A 178 -7.47 3.02 -5.95
C ASN A 178 -6.51 2.56 -7.04
N VAL A 179 -6.12 1.28 -7.01
CA VAL A 179 -5.33 0.63 -8.05
C VAL A 179 -6.26 -0.34 -8.79
N PRO A 180 -6.82 0.05 -9.94
CA PRO A 180 -7.70 -0.85 -10.70
C PRO A 180 -6.99 -2.15 -11.04
N GLY A 181 -7.71 -3.27 -11.01
CA GLY A 181 -7.19 -4.57 -11.42
C GLY A 181 -6.03 -5.12 -10.58
N LEU A 182 -5.75 -4.57 -9.40
CA LEU A 182 -4.72 -5.09 -8.50
C LEU A 182 -5.00 -6.56 -8.16
N THR A 183 -4.03 -7.44 -8.40
CA THR A 183 -4.17 -8.89 -8.19
C THR A 183 -3.56 -9.34 -6.87
N HIS A 184 -2.42 -8.77 -6.49
CA HIS A 184 -1.67 -9.19 -5.31
C HIS A 184 -1.17 -7.99 -4.50
N THR A 185 -1.13 -8.16 -3.18
CA THR A 185 -0.46 -7.23 -2.26
C THR A 185 0.55 -8.01 -1.42
N VAL A 186 1.82 -7.61 -1.47
CA VAL A 186 2.88 -8.20 -0.66
C VAL A 186 3.27 -7.23 0.46
N LEU A 187 3.16 -7.69 1.69
CA LEU A 187 3.53 -6.92 2.87
C LEU A 187 4.86 -7.43 3.42
N LEU A 188 5.94 -6.66 3.20
CA LEU A 188 7.30 -6.98 3.68
C LEU A 188 7.55 -6.52 5.13
N ARG A 189 6.50 -6.43 5.93
CA ARG A 189 6.59 -6.04 7.34
C ARG A 189 5.78 -6.99 8.19
N ASN A 190 6.27 -7.25 9.39
CA ASN A 190 5.47 -7.96 10.38
C ASN A 190 4.22 -7.13 10.67
N LEU A 191 3.07 -7.68 10.42
CA LEU A 191 1.82 -7.14 10.94
C LEU A 191 1.69 -7.62 12.38
N PRO A 192 1.44 -6.74 13.35
CA PRO A 192 1.03 -7.22 14.66
C PRO A 192 -0.23 -8.05 14.45
N ILE A 193 -0.22 -9.29 14.95
CA ILE A 193 -1.42 -10.12 14.99
C ILE A 193 -2.40 -9.33 15.85
N ILE A 194 -3.48 -8.86 15.24
CA ILE A 194 -4.62 -8.33 16.00
C ILE A 194 -5.40 -9.58 16.39
N GLU A 195 -5.18 -10.02 17.64
CA GLU A 195 -6.04 -10.98 18.30
C GLU A 195 -7.44 -10.43 18.50
#